data_57001247f2fe5bf610400a6f3e50200b
#
_entry.id   57001247f2fe5bf610400a6f3e50200b
#
_cell.length_a   1.000
_cell.length_b   1.000
_cell.length_c   1.000
_cell.angle_alpha   90.00
_cell.angle_beta   90.00
_cell.angle_gamma   90.00
#
_symmetry.space_group_name_H-M   'P 1'
#
loop_
_entity.id
_entity.type
_entity.pdbx_description
1 polymer ?
#
loop_
_entity_poly.entity_id
_entity_poly.type
_entity_poly.pdbx_seq_one_letter_code
_entity_poly.pdbx_strand_id
1 'polypeptide(L)'
;MSIRVIIAGFKGRMGQAACQMVLSDPELELVAVLDPFESASDWQGIPVFNDKNDLAGFEADVWVDFTTPAVAYENTRFALENGFAPVVGTTGFTSQEIEELKELSRSKDLGGLIAPNFALGAVLLMQ
;
A
#
# COMPACT_ATOMS: atom_id res chain seq x y z
N MET A 1 6.89 -16.82 11.08
CA MET A 1 7.07 -15.36 10.96
C MET A 1 6.18 -14.84 9.86
N SER A 2 5.35 -13.83 10.14
CA SER A 2 4.40 -13.32 9.16
C SER A 2 4.85 -11.97 8.61
N ILE A 3 4.40 -11.70 7.38
CA ILE A 3 4.61 -10.40 6.74
C ILE A 3 3.45 -9.51 7.15
N ARG A 4 3.75 -8.35 7.71
CA ARG A 4 2.73 -7.41 8.21
C ARG A 4 2.32 -6.46 7.10
N VAL A 5 1.02 -6.40 6.83
CA VAL A 5 0.47 -5.70 5.68
C VAL A 5 -0.49 -4.59 6.12
N ILE A 6 -0.32 -3.40 5.52
CA ILE A 6 -1.28 -2.31 5.58
C ILE A 6 -2.00 -2.27 4.23
N ILE A 7 -3.32 -2.12 4.23
CA ILE A 7 -4.07 -1.96 2.98
C ILE A 7 -4.75 -0.60 2.95
N ALA A 8 -4.38 0.22 1.98
CA ALA A 8 -4.99 1.52 1.72
C ALA A 8 -6.05 1.37 0.62
N GLY A 9 -7.21 2.00 0.82
CA GLY A 9 -8.34 1.83 -0.09
C GLY A 9 -9.09 0.53 0.15
N PHE A 10 -9.16 0.09 1.40
CA PHE A 10 -9.68 -1.23 1.75
C PHE A 10 -11.20 -1.37 1.50
N LYS A 11 -11.92 -0.29 1.39
CA LYS A 11 -13.38 -0.34 1.19
C LYS A 11 -13.78 -0.53 -0.27
N GLY A 12 -12.87 -0.30 -1.21
CA GLY A 12 -13.14 -0.53 -2.62
C GLY A 12 -13.15 -2.02 -2.93
N ARG A 13 -13.59 -2.37 -4.16
CA ARG A 13 -13.70 -3.78 -4.56
C ARG A 13 -12.36 -4.51 -4.49
N MET A 14 -11.32 -3.92 -5.06
CA MET A 14 -9.99 -4.54 -5.05
C MET A 14 -9.39 -4.55 -3.66
N GLY A 15 -9.63 -3.48 -2.89
CA GLY A 15 -9.16 -3.40 -1.51
C GLY A 15 -9.77 -4.48 -0.64
N GLN A 16 -11.08 -4.73 -0.78
CA GLN A 16 -11.74 -5.79 -0.03
C GLN A 16 -11.24 -7.17 -0.43
N ALA A 17 -11.02 -7.40 -1.73
CA ALA A 17 -10.45 -8.67 -2.19
C ALA A 17 -9.05 -8.88 -1.62
N ALA A 18 -8.24 -7.84 -1.58
CA ALA A 18 -6.90 -7.90 -1.00
C ALA A 18 -6.96 -8.22 0.50
N CYS A 19 -7.90 -7.61 1.23
CA CYS A 19 -8.09 -7.91 2.64
C CYS A 19 -8.42 -9.38 2.85
N GLN A 20 -9.34 -9.94 2.06
CA GLN A 20 -9.70 -11.35 2.18
C GLN A 20 -8.52 -12.25 1.89
N MET A 21 -7.73 -11.92 0.88
CA MET A 21 -6.54 -12.70 0.54
C MET A 21 -5.54 -12.70 1.69
N VAL A 22 -5.26 -11.53 2.26
CA VAL A 22 -4.31 -11.42 3.37
C VAL A 22 -4.83 -12.17 4.60
N LEU A 23 -6.11 -12.01 4.91
CA LEU A 23 -6.71 -12.68 6.09
C LEU A 23 -6.72 -14.20 5.96
N SER A 24 -6.74 -14.73 4.73
CA SER A 24 -6.77 -16.18 4.51
C SER A 24 -5.38 -16.81 4.40
N ASP A 25 -4.32 -16.02 4.34
CA ASP A 25 -2.96 -16.54 4.18
C ASP A 25 -2.24 -16.53 5.54
N PRO A 26 -1.82 -17.71 6.05
CA PRO A 26 -1.18 -17.77 7.37
C PRO A 26 0.19 -17.10 7.43
N GLU A 27 0.80 -16.81 6.28
CA GLU A 27 2.09 -16.12 6.24
C GLU A 27 1.96 -14.59 6.21
N LEU A 28 0.72 -14.08 6.11
CA LEU A 28 0.45 -12.64 6.06
C LEU A 28 -0.39 -12.23 7.26
N GLU A 29 -0.15 -11.03 7.75
CA GLU A 29 -0.91 -10.47 8.85
C GLU A 29 -1.41 -9.09 8.47
N LEU A 30 -2.73 -8.90 8.46
CA LEU A 30 -3.32 -7.59 8.19
C LEU A 30 -3.28 -6.78 9.49
N VAL A 31 -2.39 -5.79 9.55
CA VAL A 31 -2.16 -5.03 10.79
C VAL A 31 -2.90 -3.69 10.83
N ALA A 32 -3.29 -3.15 9.69
CA ALA A 32 -4.02 -1.90 9.61
C ALA A 32 -4.67 -1.73 8.24
N VAL A 33 -5.75 -0.96 8.20
CA VAL A 33 -6.39 -0.57 6.95
C VAL A 33 -6.60 0.95 6.95
N LEU A 34 -6.62 1.55 5.76
CA LEU A 34 -6.72 2.99 5.61
C LEU A 34 -7.81 3.35 4.62
N ASP A 35 -8.67 4.27 4.99
CA ASP A 35 -9.65 4.89 4.08
C ASP A 35 -9.94 6.29 4.61
N PRO A 36 -9.65 7.36 3.83
CA PRO A 36 -9.82 8.73 4.33
C PRO A 36 -11.26 9.11 4.64
N PHE A 37 -12.23 8.36 4.14
CA PHE A 37 -13.65 8.63 4.35
C PHE A 37 -14.28 7.75 5.42
N GLU A 38 -13.52 6.85 6.04
CA GLU A 38 -14.04 5.96 7.06
C GLU A 38 -13.93 6.59 8.43
N SER A 39 -15.03 6.62 9.19
CA SER A 39 -15.05 7.17 10.55
C SER A 39 -14.90 6.10 11.64
N ALA A 40 -15.12 4.83 11.29
CA ALA A 40 -14.93 3.75 12.26
C ALA A 40 -13.46 3.58 12.57
N SER A 41 -13.13 3.15 13.78
CA SER A 41 -11.75 2.91 14.19
C SER A 41 -11.38 1.44 14.19
N ASP A 42 -12.34 0.56 13.87
CA ASP A 42 -12.14 -0.88 13.89
C ASP A 42 -12.91 -1.52 12.74
N TRP A 43 -12.29 -2.50 12.10
CA TRP A 43 -12.93 -3.32 11.08
C TRP A 43 -12.50 -4.77 11.31
N GLN A 44 -13.42 -5.59 11.81
CA GLN A 44 -13.15 -7.01 12.10
C GLN A 44 -11.95 -7.22 13.02
N GLY A 45 -11.75 -6.33 13.98
CA GLY A 45 -10.62 -6.38 14.89
C GLY A 45 -9.34 -5.75 14.36
N ILE A 46 -9.37 -5.20 13.14
CA ILE A 46 -8.22 -4.56 12.51
C ILE A 46 -8.33 -3.04 12.72
N PRO A 47 -7.26 -2.36 13.16
CA PRO A 47 -7.28 -0.90 13.31
C PRO A 47 -7.55 -0.20 11.98
N VAL A 48 -8.44 0.77 11.99
CA VAL A 48 -8.78 1.58 10.83
C VAL A 48 -8.25 2.99 11.01
N PHE A 49 -7.55 3.46 9.98
CA PHE A 49 -7.01 4.82 9.95
C PHE A 49 -7.68 5.61 8.84
N ASN A 50 -7.88 6.89 9.03
CA ASN A 50 -8.42 7.77 7.99
C ASN A 50 -7.41 8.83 7.55
N ASP A 51 -6.24 8.89 8.16
CA ASP A 51 -5.16 9.78 7.78
C ASP A 51 -3.87 8.96 7.75
N LYS A 52 -3.20 8.92 6.59
CA LYS A 52 -1.97 8.13 6.46
C LYS A 52 -0.88 8.59 7.43
N ASN A 53 -0.88 9.86 7.81
CA ASN A 53 0.14 10.37 8.73
C ASN A 53 0.09 9.71 10.09
N ASP A 54 -1.06 9.16 10.48
CA ASP A 54 -1.19 8.41 11.73
C ASP A 54 -0.50 7.04 11.65
N LEU A 55 -0.12 6.61 10.46
CA LEU A 55 0.61 5.38 10.25
C LEU A 55 2.13 5.59 10.18
N ALA A 56 2.60 6.81 10.37
CA ALA A 56 4.04 7.08 10.40
C ALA A 56 4.66 6.31 11.57
N GLY A 57 5.71 5.54 11.29
CA GLY A 57 6.37 4.73 12.31
C GLY A 57 5.61 3.47 12.72
N PHE A 58 4.50 3.15 12.07
CA PHE A 58 3.76 1.93 12.35
C PHE A 58 4.60 0.70 12.00
N GLU A 59 4.44 -0.38 12.75
CA GLU A 59 5.20 -1.59 12.50
C GLU A 59 4.54 -2.43 11.41
N ALA A 60 5.02 -2.31 10.18
CA ALA A 60 4.55 -3.07 9.05
C ALA A 60 5.65 -3.22 8.01
N ASP A 61 5.46 -4.18 7.11
CA ASP A 61 6.46 -4.51 6.09
C ASP A 61 6.01 -4.06 4.70
N VAL A 62 4.71 -4.14 4.42
CA VAL A 62 4.18 -3.91 3.08
C VAL A 62 2.97 -2.98 3.15
N TRP A 63 2.90 -2.07 2.19
CA TRP A 63 1.77 -1.17 1.99
C TRP A 63 1.10 -1.52 0.66
N VAL A 64 -0.11 -2.08 0.71
CA VAL A 64 -0.88 -2.39 -0.48
C VAL A 64 -1.85 -1.24 -0.76
N ASP A 65 -1.84 -0.71 -1.97
CA ASP A 65 -2.61 0.50 -2.30
C ASP A 65 -3.56 0.26 -3.46
N PHE A 66 -4.85 0.38 -3.18
CA PHE A 66 -5.92 0.36 -4.17
C PHE A 66 -6.76 1.63 -4.07
N THR A 67 -6.11 2.76 -3.84
CA THR A 67 -6.76 4.06 -3.76
C THR A 67 -7.01 4.62 -5.17
N THR A 68 -7.08 5.93 -5.31
CA THR A 68 -7.33 6.59 -6.59
C THR A 68 -6.03 7.17 -7.16
N PRO A 69 -5.98 7.42 -8.48
CA PRO A 69 -4.79 8.06 -9.07
C PRO A 69 -4.43 9.39 -8.42
N ALA A 70 -5.42 10.11 -7.88
CA ALA A 70 -5.18 11.42 -7.28
C ALA A 70 -4.29 11.35 -6.05
N VAL A 71 -4.32 10.23 -5.30
CA VAL A 71 -3.55 10.10 -4.05
C VAL A 71 -2.50 9.00 -4.08
N ALA A 72 -2.48 8.18 -5.12
CA ALA A 72 -1.60 7.01 -5.17
C ALA A 72 -0.12 7.37 -5.12
N TYR A 73 0.29 8.43 -5.81
CA TYR A 73 1.69 8.86 -5.79
C TYR A 73 2.13 9.26 -4.38
N GLU A 74 1.33 10.11 -3.73
CA GLU A 74 1.65 10.58 -2.37
C GLU A 74 1.66 9.42 -1.37
N ASN A 75 0.71 8.49 -1.51
CA ASN A 75 0.65 7.32 -0.65
C ASN A 75 1.86 6.42 -0.85
N THR A 76 2.26 6.19 -2.09
CA THR A 76 3.41 5.35 -2.40
C THR A 76 4.70 5.98 -1.86
N ARG A 77 4.82 7.28 -2.02
CA ARG A 77 5.95 8.03 -1.49
C ARG A 77 5.99 7.92 0.04
N PHE A 78 4.83 8.12 0.69
CA PHE A 78 4.72 7.99 2.14
C PHE A 78 5.15 6.58 2.60
N ALA A 79 4.70 5.54 1.89
CA ALA A 79 5.05 4.17 2.24
C ALA A 79 6.57 3.99 2.20
N LEU A 80 7.22 4.41 1.12
CA LEU A 80 8.68 4.30 1.00
C LEU A 80 9.40 5.09 2.08
N GLU A 81 8.93 6.31 2.37
CA GLU A 81 9.55 7.16 3.39
C GLU A 81 9.44 6.58 4.79
N ASN A 82 8.43 5.74 5.02
CA ASN A 82 8.19 5.13 6.33
C ASN A 82 8.63 3.67 6.43
N GLY A 83 9.35 3.18 5.43
CA GLY A 83 9.92 1.83 5.48
C GLY A 83 8.96 0.72 5.07
N PHE A 84 7.85 1.05 4.42
CA PHE A 84 6.91 0.05 3.92
C PHE A 84 7.17 -0.19 2.44
N ALA A 85 7.32 -1.45 2.03
CA ALA A 85 7.45 -1.79 0.62
C ALA A 85 6.09 -1.65 -0.07
N PRO A 86 5.92 -0.77 -1.06
CA PRO A 86 4.62 -0.56 -1.67
C PRO A 86 4.27 -1.61 -2.72
N VAL A 87 3.01 -2.02 -2.74
CA VAL A 87 2.42 -2.82 -3.80
C VAL A 87 1.18 -2.05 -4.25
N VAL A 88 1.24 -1.43 -5.42
CA VAL A 88 0.26 -0.44 -5.85
C VAL A 88 -0.51 -0.95 -7.05
N GLY A 89 -1.83 -1.03 -6.91
CA GLY A 89 -2.73 -1.47 -7.97
C GLY A 89 -3.48 -0.34 -8.66
N THR A 90 -3.02 0.90 -8.51
CA THR A 90 -3.68 2.08 -9.05
C THR A 90 -2.95 2.59 -10.28
N THR A 91 -3.73 3.10 -11.27
CA THR A 91 -3.18 3.68 -12.50
C THR A 91 -2.88 5.17 -12.32
N GLY A 92 -2.31 5.77 -13.35
CA GLY A 92 -2.23 7.23 -13.46
C GLY A 92 -0.90 7.84 -13.05
N PHE A 93 0.12 7.03 -12.82
CA PHE A 93 1.46 7.56 -12.54
C PHE A 93 2.08 8.12 -13.82
N THR A 94 2.66 9.31 -13.72
CA THR A 94 3.45 9.85 -14.82
C THR A 94 4.81 9.16 -14.86
N SER A 95 5.50 9.26 -16.00
CA SER A 95 6.84 8.72 -16.12
C SER A 95 7.79 9.34 -15.11
N GLN A 96 7.63 10.64 -14.87
CA GLN A 96 8.45 11.35 -13.89
C GLN A 96 8.19 10.85 -12.47
N GLU A 97 6.93 10.64 -12.12
CA GLU A 97 6.57 10.09 -10.80
C GLU A 97 7.18 8.71 -10.59
N ILE A 98 7.12 7.85 -11.60
CA ILE A 98 7.72 6.52 -11.52
C ILE A 98 9.22 6.62 -11.30
N GLU A 99 9.91 7.50 -12.01
CA GLU A 99 11.35 7.67 -11.84
C GLU A 99 11.69 8.19 -10.44
N GLU A 100 10.90 9.12 -9.91
CA GLU A 100 11.09 9.62 -8.54
C GLU A 100 10.89 8.52 -7.50
N LEU A 101 9.87 7.66 -7.70
CA LEU A 101 9.62 6.55 -6.79
C LEU A 101 10.73 5.49 -6.86
N LYS A 102 11.26 5.22 -8.04
CA LYS A 102 12.41 4.33 -8.19
C LYS A 102 13.64 4.86 -7.44
N GLU A 103 13.88 6.16 -7.56
CA GLU A 103 15.00 6.81 -6.87
C GLU A 103 14.85 6.70 -5.36
N LEU A 104 13.65 7.01 -4.86
CA LEU A 104 13.36 6.92 -3.43
C LEU A 104 13.47 5.48 -2.94
N SER A 105 12.97 4.52 -3.71
CA SER A 105 13.08 3.10 -3.39
C SER A 105 14.54 2.68 -3.22
N ARG A 106 15.42 3.11 -4.14
CA ARG A 106 16.85 2.82 -4.03
C ARG A 106 17.47 3.46 -2.80
N SER A 107 17.11 4.72 -2.52
CA SER A 107 17.69 5.44 -1.38
C SER A 107 17.27 4.84 -0.04
N LYS A 108 16.10 4.21 0.02
CA LYS A 108 15.59 3.56 1.22
C LYS A 108 15.91 2.08 1.29
N ASP A 109 16.51 1.53 0.24
CA ASP A 109 16.79 0.09 0.12
C ASP A 109 15.52 -0.74 0.30
N LEU A 110 14.43 -0.30 -0.33
CA LEU A 110 13.12 -0.96 -0.28
C LEU A 110 12.65 -1.30 -1.68
N GLY A 111 12.25 -2.54 -1.90
CA GLY A 111 11.59 -2.93 -3.13
C GLY A 111 10.14 -2.49 -3.14
N GLY A 112 9.49 -2.65 -4.28
CA GLY A 112 8.07 -2.37 -4.41
C GLY A 112 7.59 -2.75 -5.80
N LEU A 113 6.27 -2.66 -6.00
CA LEU A 113 5.63 -3.04 -7.25
C LEU A 113 4.48 -2.08 -7.54
N ILE A 114 4.46 -1.56 -8.76
CA ILE A 114 3.31 -0.82 -9.28
C ILE A 114 2.71 -1.67 -10.40
N ALA A 115 1.48 -2.17 -10.17
CA ALA A 115 0.82 -3.11 -11.07
C ALA A 115 -0.63 -2.71 -11.28
N PRO A 116 -0.87 -1.60 -12.01
CA PRO A 116 -2.23 -1.10 -12.21
C PRO A 116 -3.12 -2.08 -12.95
N ASN A 117 -2.52 -2.96 -13.73
CA ASN A 117 -3.23 -4.05 -14.38
C ASN A 117 -2.34 -5.29 -14.30
N PHE A 118 -2.70 -6.20 -13.41
CA PHE A 118 -1.90 -7.39 -13.17
C PHE A 118 -1.78 -8.30 -14.39
N ALA A 119 -2.64 -8.13 -15.40
CA ALA A 119 -2.59 -8.93 -16.61
C ALA A 119 -1.65 -8.37 -17.66
N LEU A 120 -1.35 -7.07 -17.64
CA LEU A 120 -0.63 -6.40 -18.72
C LEU A 120 0.75 -5.90 -18.38
N GLY A 121 1.08 -5.82 -17.13
CA GLY A 121 2.41 -5.37 -16.80
C GLY A 121 2.51 -4.73 -15.46
N ALA A 122 3.73 -4.69 -14.99
CA ALA A 122 4.03 -4.16 -13.69
C ALA A 122 5.37 -3.42 -13.75
N VAL A 123 5.54 -2.45 -12.89
CA VAL A 123 6.80 -1.74 -12.71
C VAL A 123 7.38 -2.17 -11.37
N LEU A 124 8.54 -2.81 -11.42
CA LEU A 124 9.28 -3.13 -10.21
C LEU A 124 10.12 -1.94 -9.80
N LEU A 125 10.02 -1.56 -8.55
CA LEU A 125 10.89 -0.56 -7.97
C LEU A 125 12.14 -1.25 -7.47
N MET A 126 13.28 -0.60 -7.60
CA MET A 126 14.56 -1.11 -7.10
C MET A 126 14.89 -2.51 -7.66
N GLN A 127 15.02 -2.59 -8.96
CA GLN A 127 15.52 -3.79 -9.61
C GLN A 127 17.02 -3.89 -9.53
#